data_0de8512fbab97024376141874329da61
#
_entry.id   0de8512fbab97024376141874329da61
#
_cell.length_a   1.000
_cell.length_b   1.000
_cell.length_c   1.000
_cell.angle_alpha   90.00
_cell.angle_beta   90.00
_cell.angle_gamma   90.00
#
_symmetry.space_group_name_H-M   'P 1'
#
loop_
_entity.id
_entity.type
_entity.pdbx_description
1 polymer ?
#
loop_
_entity_poly.entity_id
_entity_poly.type
_entity_poly.pdbx_seq_one_letter_code
_entity_poly.pdbx_strand_id
1 'polypeptide(L)'
;MKWKQYLAIMTAAAMVISGPAVPMSQVFAADAQMVTDADLNDTTVAEPAAWGATPNDEQLWYMKQGTAAFCHFGPNTFNNVEWGEKYGETAPVNLFTLTKDFDAESLVKAVKEAGFSRLILTAKHHDGFCLWSSEYTDYDIASTNYKNGKGDILEEISDACTKYNLHMGCYLSPWDIYEDKYGCFGDNNNKKNNHNKGTFTDYNKLYVAWINEICQAKKADGSYKYGNNNPKRRSDRFVEWWMD
;
A
#
# COMPACT_ATOMS: atom_id res chain seq x y z
N MET A 1 10.40 26.13 21.58
CA MET A 1 11.34 26.15 22.74
C MET A 1 10.85 25.37 23.97
N LYS A 2 9.89 24.50 23.93
CA LYS A 2 9.37 23.79 25.14
C LYS A 2 9.33 22.27 25.01
N TRP A 3 9.52 21.69 23.84
CA TRP A 3 9.45 20.22 23.63
C TRP A 3 10.72 19.49 24.07
N LYS A 4 11.88 20.07 23.89
CA LYS A 4 13.17 19.46 24.28
C LYS A 4 13.32 19.29 25.80
N GLN A 5 12.70 20.15 26.59
CA GLN A 5 12.72 20.04 28.05
C GLN A 5 11.83 18.92 28.60
N TYR A 6 10.73 18.60 27.92
CA TYR A 6 9.81 17.52 28.33
C TYR A 6 10.37 16.13 28.02
N LEU A 7 11.17 15.97 26.95
CA LEU A 7 11.77 14.69 26.62
C LEU A 7 12.88 14.30 27.63
N ALA A 8 13.65 15.25 28.08
CA ALA A 8 14.68 15.01 29.11
C ALA A 8 14.09 14.63 30.48
N ILE A 9 12.94 15.21 30.85
CA ILE A 9 12.23 14.91 32.11
C ILE A 9 11.55 13.53 32.05
N MET A 10 11.01 13.13 30.87
CA MET A 10 10.37 11.82 30.71
C MET A 10 11.38 10.67 30.74
N THR A 11 12.60 10.85 30.19
CA THR A 11 13.65 9.82 30.22
C THR A 11 14.21 9.63 31.64
N ALA A 12 14.31 10.70 32.42
CA ALA A 12 14.75 10.59 33.83
C ALA A 12 13.70 9.91 34.75
N ALA A 13 12.41 10.11 34.48
CA ALA A 13 11.34 9.47 35.24
C ALA A 13 11.18 7.97 34.96
N ALA A 14 11.52 7.51 33.74
CA ALA A 14 11.41 6.11 33.33
C ALA A 14 12.54 5.24 33.93
N MET A 15 13.68 5.81 34.29
CA MET A 15 14.80 5.06 34.90
C MET A 15 14.67 4.82 36.40
N VAL A 16 13.74 5.48 37.08
CA VAL A 16 13.59 5.37 38.56
C VAL A 16 12.72 4.17 38.97
N ILE A 17 12.03 3.50 38.06
CA ILE A 17 11.03 2.49 38.41
C ILE A 17 11.58 1.05 38.47
N SER A 18 12.85 0.78 38.09
CA SER A 18 13.34 -0.61 37.98
C SER A 18 14.72 -0.91 38.60
N GLY A 19 15.25 -0.07 39.49
CA GLY A 19 16.54 -0.29 40.16
C GLY A 19 16.50 -0.02 41.64
N PRO A 20 17.50 -0.50 42.44
CA PRO A 20 17.61 -0.14 43.83
C PRO A 20 17.65 1.37 44.01
N ALA A 21 16.90 1.90 44.95
CA ALA A 21 16.73 3.33 45.18
C ALA A 21 18.08 4.06 45.29
N VAL A 22 18.46 4.76 44.23
CA VAL A 22 19.59 5.70 44.24
C VAL A 22 19.07 7.01 44.84
N PRO A 23 19.76 7.64 45.78
CA PRO A 23 19.31 8.90 46.36
C PRO A 23 19.13 9.94 45.24
N MET A 24 17.99 10.61 45.24
CA MET A 24 17.62 11.58 44.21
C MET A 24 18.67 12.68 43.98
N SER A 25 19.52 12.97 44.97
CA SER A 25 20.64 13.89 44.88
C SER A 25 21.77 13.42 43.98
N GLN A 26 21.86 12.13 43.64
CA GLN A 26 22.88 11.61 42.73
C GLN A 26 22.39 11.55 41.28
N VAL A 27 21.08 11.61 41.05
CA VAL A 27 20.51 11.60 39.71
C VAL A 27 20.62 12.97 39.01
N PHE A 28 20.77 14.04 39.81
CA PHE A 28 20.90 15.41 39.29
C PHE A 28 22.31 15.98 39.27
N ALA A 29 23.31 15.19 39.70
CA ALA A 29 24.70 15.65 39.80
C ALA A 29 25.60 15.27 38.62
N ALA A 30 25.08 14.56 37.62
CA ALA A 30 25.74 14.53 36.31
C ALA A 30 25.35 15.80 35.59
N ASP A 31 26.30 16.69 35.30
CA ASP A 31 26.13 17.78 34.34
C ASP A 31 25.50 17.22 33.08
N ALA A 32 24.20 17.32 33.00
CA ALA A 32 23.50 17.07 31.73
C ALA A 32 23.89 18.21 30.78
N GLN A 33 25.03 18.05 30.13
CA GLN A 33 25.42 18.94 29.04
C GLN A 33 24.26 18.94 28.08
N MET A 34 23.63 20.09 27.93
CA MET A 34 22.59 20.26 26.92
C MET A 34 23.25 20.06 25.56
N VAL A 35 22.82 19.02 24.85
CA VAL A 35 23.23 18.79 23.48
C VAL A 35 22.80 20.00 22.66
N THR A 36 23.76 20.73 22.12
CA THR A 36 23.53 21.90 21.27
C THR A 36 23.29 21.47 19.82
N ASP A 37 22.77 22.38 19.00
CA ASP A 37 22.66 22.11 17.56
C ASP A 37 24.07 21.95 16.89
N ALA A 38 25.10 22.48 17.51
CA ALA A 38 26.50 22.26 17.09
C ALA A 38 26.93 20.80 17.39
N ASP A 39 26.58 20.27 18.53
CA ASP A 39 26.89 18.88 18.88
C ASP A 39 26.17 17.87 17.96
N LEU A 40 24.95 18.20 17.52
CA LEU A 40 24.18 17.38 16.57
C LEU A 40 24.77 17.40 15.16
N ASN A 41 25.58 18.43 14.82
CA ASN A 41 26.24 18.60 13.54
C ASN A 41 27.73 18.31 13.61
N ASP A 42 28.26 17.84 14.73
CA ASP A 42 29.68 17.50 14.87
C ASP A 42 29.99 16.21 14.09
N THR A 43 30.57 16.39 12.92
CA THR A 43 31.02 15.29 12.06
C THR A 43 32.36 14.70 12.48
N THR A 44 32.99 15.22 13.54
CA THR A 44 34.27 14.70 14.05
C THR A 44 34.10 13.51 14.97
N VAL A 45 32.89 13.32 15.52
CA VAL A 45 32.55 12.15 16.31
C VAL A 45 32.07 11.05 15.37
N ALA A 46 32.78 9.92 15.36
CA ALA A 46 32.34 8.76 14.58
C ALA A 46 30.99 8.28 15.05
N GLU A 47 30.10 7.99 14.10
CA GLU A 47 28.80 7.36 14.40
C GLU A 47 29.05 6.05 15.18
N PRO A 48 28.25 5.74 16.20
CA PRO A 48 28.37 4.48 16.91
C PRO A 48 28.14 3.32 15.93
N ALA A 49 28.91 2.25 16.10
CA ALA A 49 28.72 1.05 15.30
C ALA A 49 27.27 0.55 15.43
N ALA A 50 26.67 0.18 14.32
CA ALA A 50 25.32 -0.37 14.31
C ALA A 50 25.29 -1.62 15.19
N TRP A 51 24.27 -1.70 16.07
CA TRP A 51 24.02 -2.85 16.93
C TRP A 51 22.83 -3.64 16.44
N GLY A 52 23.03 -4.94 16.14
CA GLY A 52 21.99 -5.82 15.64
C GLY A 52 21.86 -5.80 14.11
N ALA A 53 20.67 -6.15 13.62
CA ALA A 53 20.37 -6.17 12.19
C ALA A 53 20.29 -4.74 11.63
N THR A 54 21.00 -4.50 10.54
CA THR A 54 20.96 -3.23 9.83
C THR A 54 20.09 -3.36 8.57
N PRO A 55 19.38 -2.29 8.18
CA PRO A 55 18.66 -2.27 6.92
C PRO A 55 19.62 -2.47 5.74
N ASN A 56 19.17 -3.22 4.74
CA ASN A 56 19.89 -3.27 3.46
C ASN A 56 19.62 -2.01 2.62
N ASP A 57 20.30 -1.88 1.49
CA ASP A 57 20.21 -0.69 0.62
C ASP A 57 18.79 -0.44 0.11
N GLU A 58 18.03 -1.49 -0.18
CA GLU A 58 16.64 -1.38 -0.63
C GLU A 58 15.72 -0.86 0.50
N GLN A 59 15.91 -1.37 1.71
CA GLN A 59 15.19 -0.89 2.88
C GLN A 59 15.53 0.57 3.20
N LEU A 60 16.82 0.95 3.14
CA LEU A 60 17.26 2.33 3.31
C LEU A 60 16.66 3.23 2.23
N TRP A 61 16.66 2.78 0.98
CA TRP A 61 16.04 3.52 -0.11
C TRP A 61 14.55 3.73 0.15
N TYR A 62 13.82 2.68 0.53
CA TYR A 62 12.39 2.76 0.84
C TYR A 62 12.11 3.75 1.98
N MET A 63 12.88 3.69 3.06
CA MET A 63 12.75 4.61 4.20
C MET A 63 12.95 6.08 3.82
N LYS A 64 13.76 6.36 2.79
CA LYS A 64 14.05 7.71 2.27
C LYS A 64 12.98 8.24 1.31
N GLN A 65 11.99 7.43 0.93
CA GLN A 65 11.01 7.85 -0.09
C GLN A 65 10.02 8.92 0.39
N GLY A 66 9.90 9.15 1.68
CA GLY A 66 8.98 10.16 2.21
C GLY A 66 7.50 9.75 2.08
N THR A 67 6.63 10.69 1.74
CA THR A 67 5.18 10.54 1.79
C THR A 67 4.62 9.80 0.57
N ALA A 68 3.69 8.87 0.81
CA ALA A 68 2.90 8.20 -0.21
C ALA A 68 1.49 8.79 -0.30
N ALA A 69 0.93 8.83 -1.50
CA ALA A 69 -0.50 9.06 -1.69
C ALA A 69 -1.21 7.71 -1.77
N PHE A 70 -2.27 7.54 -1.00
CA PHE A 70 -3.09 6.34 -1.03
C PHE A 70 -4.37 6.65 -1.81
N CYS A 71 -4.65 5.90 -2.87
CA CYS A 71 -5.83 6.05 -3.70
C CYS A 71 -6.78 4.88 -3.43
N HIS A 72 -7.77 5.12 -2.55
CA HIS A 72 -8.89 4.21 -2.35
C HIS A 72 -9.96 4.53 -3.40
N PHE A 73 -10.05 3.67 -4.40
CA PHE A 73 -11.01 3.80 -5.49
C PHE A 73 -11.56 2.43 -5.87
N GLY A 74 -12.85 2.35 -6.11
CA GLY A 74 -13.51 1.10 -6.47
C GLY A 74 -15.04 1.22 -6.40
N PRO A 75 -15.79 0.11 -6.43
CA PRO A 75 -17.26 0.11 -6.35
C PRO A 75 -17.79 0.84 -5.11
N ASN A 76 -17.06 0.75 -4.01
CA ASN A 76 -17.44 1.37 -2.73
C ASN A 76 -17.49 2.89 -2.81
N THR A 77 -16.71 3.51 -3.70
CA THR A 77 -16.75 4.96 -3.99
C THR A 77 -18.13 5.40 -4.48
N PHE A 78 -18.82 4.56 -5.25
CA PHE A 78 -20.14 4.88 -5.80
C PHE A 78 -21.28 4.51 -4.88
N ASN A 79 -21.06 3.58 -3.95
CA ASN A 79 -22.08 3.05 -3.07
C ASN A 79 -22.02 3.65 -1.66
N ASN A 80 -21.05 4.53 -1.40
CA ASN A 80 -20.84 5.18 -0.12
C ASN A 80 -20.75 4.19 1.06
N VAL A 81 -19.99 3.13 0.86
CA VAL A 81 -19.69 2.09 1.86
C VAL A 81 -18.19 1.89 1.95
N GLU A 82 -17.70 1.40 3.08
CA GLU A 82 -16.28 1.19 3.28
C GLU A 82 -15.79 -0.12 2.66
N TRP A 83 -16.47 -1.22 2.91
CA TRP A 83 -16.01 -2.57 2.52
C TRP A 83 -16.92 -3.28 1.53
N GLY A 84 -18.05 -2.72 1.21
CA GLY A 84 -19.11 -3.40 0.44
C GLY A 84 -19.98 -4.30 1.33
N GLU A 85 -21.30 -4.22 1.16
CA GLU A 85 -22.24 -4.93 2.01
C GLU A 85 -22.96 -6.06 1.28
N LYS A 86 -22.76 -6.17 -0.02
CA LYS A 86 -23.56 -7.06 -0.87
C LYS A 86 -22.72 -8.14 -1.53
N TYR A 87 -22.13 -8.97 -0.76
CA TYR A 87 -21.45 -10.24 -1.11
C TYR A 87 -21.78 -10.80 -2.51
N GLY A 88 -21.48 -10.05 -3.58
CA GLY A 88 -21.74 -10.48 -4.95
C GLY A 88 -23.20 -10.56 -5.39
N GLU A 89 -24.14 -10.08 -4.60
CA GLU A 89 -25.56 -10.03 -4.99
C GLU A 89 -25.82 -9.00 -6.10
N THR A 90 -24.97 -7.99 -6.21
CA THR A 90 -25.09 -6.94 -7.23
C THR A 90 -24.07 -7.19 -8.34
N ALA A 91 -24.56 -7.31 -9.57
CA ALA A 91 -23.68 -7.48 -10.73
C ALA A 91 -22.68 -6.31 -10.86
N PRO A 92 -21.43 -6.55 -11.31
CA PRO A 92 -20.39 -5.54 -11.45
C PRO A 92 -20.84 -4.30 -12.22
N VAL A 93 -21.61 -4.47 -13.27
CA VAL A 93 -22.18 -3.38 -14.09
C VAL A 93 -23.04 -2.38 -13.30
N ASN A 94 -23.64 -2.84 -12.22
CA ASN A 94 -24.48 -2.01 -11.34
C ASN A 94 -23.71 -1.47 -10.13
N LEU A 95 -22.55 -2.03 -9.83
CA LEU A 95 -21.71 -1.61 -8.72
C LEU A 95 -20.76 -0.49 -9.12
N PHE A 96 -20.17 -0.61 -10.30
CA PHE A 96 -19.19 0.34 -10.82
C PHE A 96 -19.86 1.26 -11.84
N THR A 97 -20.29 2.43 -11.39
CA THR A 97 -21.14 3.35 -12.17
C THR A 97 -20.39 4.58 -12.69
N LEU A 98 -19.12 4.43 -13.00
CA LEU A 98 -18.33 5.52 -13.58
C LEU A 98 -18.90 5.93 -14.94
N THR A 99 -19.36 7.18 -15.03
CA THR A 99 -20.05 7.72 -16.23
C THR A 99 -19.11 8.46 -17.18
N LYS A 100 -17.88 8.71 -16.74
CA LYS A 100 -16.82 9.37 -17.54
C LYS A 100 -15.57 8.54 -17.44
N ASP A 101 -14.69 8.70 -18.41
CA ASP A 101 -13.38 8.07 -18.34
C ASP A 101 -12.63 8.54 -17.08
N PHE A 102 -11.96 7.60 -16.45
CA PHE A 102 -11.09 7.88 -15.32
C PHE A 102 -9.83 8.58 -15.83
N ASP A 103 -9.55 9.77 -15.30
CA ASP A 103 -8.38 10.55 -15.70
C ASP A 103 -7.17 10.19 -14.81
N ALA A 104 -6.57 9.05 -15.11
CA ALA A 104 -5.38 8.57 -14.42
C ALA A 104 -4.19 9.54 -14.55
N GLU A 105 -4.06 10.19 -15.72
CA GLU A 105 -2.95 11.12 -15.95
C GLU A 105 -3.04 12.35 -15.06
N SER A 106 -4.21 12.98 -14.98
CA SER A 106 -4.40 14.15 -14.12
C SER A 106 -4.20 13.80 -12.65
N LEU A 107 -4.68 12.63 -12.21
CA LEU A 107 -4.47 12.16 -10.84
C LEU A 107 -2.99 11.97 -10.53
N VAL A 108 -2.28 11.20 -11.34
CA VAL A 108 -0.86 10.90 -11.11
C VAL A 108 0.00 12.16 -11.20
N LYS A 109 -0.32 13.05 -12.15
CA LYS A 109 0.35 14.34 -12.28
C LYS A 109 0.18 15.19 -11.02
N ALA A 110 -1.06 15.30 -10.52
CA ALA A 110 -1.34 16.07 -9.29
C ALA A 110 -0.60 15.50 -8.07
N VAL A 111 -0.58 14.18 -7.91
CA VAL A 111 0.18 13.49 -6.85
C VAL A 111 1.68 13.80 -6.96
N LYS A 112 2.23 13.75 -8.17
CA LYS A 112 3.64 14.06 -8.43
C LYS A 112 3.96 15.52 -8.12
N GLU A 113 3.14 16.45 -8.59
CA GLU A 113 3.31 17.89 -8.37
C GLU A 113 3.16 18.29 -6.89
N ALA A 114 2.33 17.56 -6.14
CA ALA A 114 2.21 17.72 -4.69
C ALA A 114 3.41 17.20 -3.89
N GLY A 115 4.41 16.61 -4.56
CA GLY A 115 5.66 16.17 -3.92
C GLY A 115 5.60 14.77 -3.30
N PHE A 116 4.56 13.99 -3.57
CA PHE A 116 4.52 12.60 -3.15
C PHE A 116 5.53 11.75 -3.93
N SER A 117 6.14 10.78 -3.26
CA SER A 117 7.12 9.88 -3.87
C SER A 117 6.47 8.74 -4.65
N ARG A 118 5.28 8.32 -4.24
CA ARG A 118 4.56 7.19 -4.82
C ARG A 118 3.06 7.30 -4.65
N LEU A 119 2.34 6.59 -5.51
CA LEU A 119 0.89 6.37 -5.44
C LEU A 119 0.62 4.90 -5.15
N ILE A 120 -0.20 4.59 -4.15
CA ILE A 120 -0.68 3.24 -3.82
C ILE A 120 -2.14 3.16 -4.25
N LEU A 121 -2.45 2.30 -5.22
CA LEU A 121 -3.82 2.07 -5.68
C LEU A 121 -4.39 0.82 -5.00
N THR A 122 -5.62 0.89 -4.51
CA THR A 122 -6.39 -0.29 -4.09
C THR A 122 -6.84 -1.09 -5.32
N ALA A 123 -5.95 -1.90 -5.85
CA ALA A 123 -6.25 -2.72 -7.04
C ALA A 123 -7.38 -3.74 -6.74
N LYS A 124 -7.41 -4.32 -5.54
CA LYS A 124 -8.52 -5.10 -4.99
C LYS A 124 -8.66 -4.81 -3.50
N HIS A 125 -9.81 -4.29 -3.10
CA HIS A 125 -10.15 -4.08 -1.70
C HIS A 125 -10.84 -5.33 -1.11
N HIS A 126 -11.29 -5.26 0.15
CA HIS A 126 -11.97 -6.35 0.87
C HIS A 126 -13.25 -6.83 0.18
N ASP A 127 -13.88 -5.99 -0.63
CA ASP A 127 -15.06 -6.35 -1.42
C ASP A 127 -14.78 -7.34 -2.56
N GLY A 128 -13.50 -7.60 -2.85
CA GLY A 128 -13.07 -8.54 -3.86
C GLY A 128 -13.09 -8.02 -5.30
N PHE A 129 -13.56 -6.79 -5.54
CA PHE A 129 -13.63 -6.25 -6.89
C PHE A 129 -12.22 -5.92 -7.44
N CYS A 130 -11.90 -6.49 -8.60
CA CYS A 130 -10.64 -6.28 -9.27
C CYS A 130 -10.69 -5.06 -10.20
N LEU A 131 -9.84 -4.05 -9.98
CA LEU A 131 -9.72 -2.88 -10.88
C LEU A 131 -8.92 -3.17 -12.14
N TRP A 132 -8.60 -4.42 -12.42
CA TRP A 132 -7.99 -4.90 -13.65
C TRP A 132 -8.85 -6.00 -14.27
N SER A 133 -8.68 -6.24 -15.56
CA SER A 133 -9.34 -7.34 -16.27
C SER A 133 -8.69 -8.66 -15.86
N SER A 134 -9.29 -9.37 -14.91
CA SER A 134 -8.77 -10.63 -14.39
C SER A 134 -9.20 -11.83 -15.22
N GLU A 135 -8.29 -12.76 -15.44
CA GLU A 135 -8.61 -14.05 -16.05
C GLU A 135 -9.30 -15.01 -15.04
N TYR A 136 -9.28 -14.69 -13.75
CA TYR A 136 -9.68 -15.61 -12.70
C TYR A 136 -11.02 -15.30 -12.05
N THR A 137 -11.58 -14.11 -12.27
CA THR A 137 -12.88 -13.71 -11.72
C THR A 137 -13.68 -12.90 -12.72
N ASP A 138 -15.01 -12.95 -12.62
CA ASP A 138 -15.92 -12.03 -13.32
C ASP A 138 -16.31 -10.82 -12.44
N TYR A 139 -15.79 -10.76 -11.21
CA TYR A 139 -16.00 -9.63 -10.32
C TYR A 139 -14.89 -8.59 -10.51
N ASP A 140 -14.87 -8.02 -11.71
CA ASP A 140 -13.81 -7.16 -12.18
C ASP A 140 -14.32 -5.99 -13.04
N ILE A 141 -13.40 -5.09 -13.38
CA ILE A 141 -13.66 -3.90 -14.20
C ILE A 141 -14.12 -4.26 -15.63
N ALA A 142 -13.65 -5.38 -16.19
CA ALA A 142 -14.02 -5.82 -17.54
C ALA A 142 -15.48 -6.29 -17.61
N SER A 143 -16.05 -6.70 -16.49
CA SER A 143 -17.46 -7.09 -16.36
C SER A 143 -18.39 -5.89 -16.17
N THR A 144 -17.88 -4.66 -16.27
CA THR A 144 -18.63 -3.41 -16.15
C THR A 144 -18.84 -2.74 -17.51
N ASN A 145 -19.59 -1.64 -17.51
CA ASN A 145 -19.73 -0.79 -18.71
C ASN A 145 -18.57 0.18 -18.94
N TYR A 146 -17.57 0.18 -18.05
CA TYR A 146 -16.43 1.08 -18.15
C TYR A 146 -15.66 0.79 -19.45
N LYS A 147 -15.52 1.82 -20.30
CA LYS A 147 -14.92 1.71 -21.65
C LYS A 147 -15.46 0.53 -22.47
N ASN A 148 -16.77 0.24 -22.32
CA ASN A 148 -17.46 -0.88 -22.98
C ASN A 148 -16.83 -2.24 -22.64
N GLY A 149 -16.50 -2.47 -21.36
CA GLY A 149 -15.87 -3.70 -20.90
C GLY A 149 -14.39 -3.87 -21.26
N LYS A 150 -13.73 -2.78 -21.70
CA LYS A 150 -12.32 -2.78 -22.10
C LYS A 150 -11.44 -1.90 -21.20
N GLY A 151 -12.02 -1.34 -20.13
CA GLY A 151 -11.28 -0.52 -19.18
C GLY A 151 -10.43 -1.37 -18.24
N ASP A 152 -9.34 -0.79 -17.78
CA ASP A 152 -8.43 -1.38 -16.82
C ASP A 152 -7.76 -0.25 -16.03
N ILE A 153 -8.32 0.04 -14.85
CA ILE A 153 -7.85 1.17 -14.03
C ILE A 153 -6.43 0.94 -13.54
N LEU A 154 -6.07 -0.30 -13.22
CA LEU A 154 -4.72 -0.63 -12.79
C LEU A 154 -3.71 -0.37 -13.92
N GLU A 155 -4.05 -0.70 -15.17
CA GLU A 155 -3.21 -0.39 -16.33
C GLU A 155 -3.11 1.13 -16.57
N GLU A 156 -4.22 1.84 -16.51
CA GLU A 156 -4.27 3.28 -16.74
C GLU A 156 -3.41 4.05 -15.72
N ILE A 157 -3.48 3.69 -14.44
CA ILE A 157 -2.60 4.25 -13.40
C ILE A 157 -1.14 3.85 -13.63
N SER A 158 -0.88 2.60 -14.04
CA SER A 158 0.48 2.11 -14.31
C SER A 158 1.15 2.90 -15.45
N ASP A 159 0.39 3.17 -16.50
CA ASP A 159 0.87 3.97 -17.64
C ASP A 159 1.13 5.42 -17.24
N ALA A 160 0.23 6.00 -16.47
CA ALA A 160 0.42 7.35 -15.95
C ALA A 160 1.64 7.44 -15.00
N CYS A 161 1.82 6.48 -14.10
CA CYS A 161 2.98 6.40 -13.23
C CYS A 161 4.30 6.27 -14.02
N THR A 162 4.27 5.47 -15.08
CA THR A 162 5.41 5.33 -16.02
C THR A 162 5.71 6.67 -16.71
N LYS A 163 4.70 7.32 -17.27
CA LYS A 163 4.81 8.59 -17.99
C LYS A 163 5.37 9.71 -17.11
N TYR A 164 4.86 9.83 -15.90
CA TYR A 164 5.27 10.89 -14.96
C TYR A 164 6.41 10.51 -14.05
N ASN A 165 6.98 9.31 -14.19
CA ASN A 165 8.06 8.81 -13.33
C ASN A 165 7.69 8.92 -11.84
N LEU A 166 6.49 8.47 -11.49
CA LEU A 166 6.05 8.33 -10.11
C LEU A 166 6.12 6.86 -9.71
N HIS A 167 6.67 6.57 -8.53
CA HIS A 167 6.65 5.19 -8.04
C HIS A 167 5.22 4.73 -7.77
N MET A 168 5.00 3.43 -7.92
CA MET A 168 3.69 2.83 -7.73
C MET A 168 3.74 1.74 -6.67
N GLY A 169 2.75 1.78 -5.77
CA GLY A 169 2.41 0.68 -4.88
C GLY A 169 1.12 0.01 -5.33
N CYS A 170 0.95 -1.24 -4.95
CA CYS A 170 -0.26 -2.02 -5.20
C CYS A 170 -0.85 -2.50 -3.87
N TYR A 171 -2.07 -2.08 -3.56
CA TYR A 171 -2.84 -2.66 -2.49
C TYR A 171 -3.67 -3.81 -3.04
N LEU A 172 -3.48 -4.98 -2.48
CA LEU A 172 -4.20 -6.19 -2.84
C LEU A 172 -4.60 -6.90 -1.54
N SER A 173 -5.86 -6.72 -1.12
CA SER A 173 -6.35 -7.33 0.10
C SER A 173 -6.33 -8.85 0.03
N PRO A 174 -5.72 -9.55 0.99
CA PRO A 174 -5.90 -10.98 1.13
C PRO A 174 -7.30 -11.34 1.64
N TRP A 175 -7.95 -10.42 2.34
CA TRP A 175 -9.34 -10.59 2.70
C TRP A 175 -10.24 -10.33 1.50
N ASP A 176 -11.26 -11.18 1.32
CA ASP A 176 -12.17 -11.13 0.19
C ASP A 176 -13.56 -11.60 0.62
N ILE A 177 -14.47 -10.65 0.79
CA ILE A 177 -15.84 -10.94 1.20
C ILE A 177 -16.72 -11.44 0.05
N TYR A 178 -16.22 -11.30 -1.20
CA TYR A 178 -16.90 -11.82 -2.38
C TYR A 178 -16.64 -13.32 -2.58
N GLU A 179 -15.43 -13.75 -2.30
CA GLU A 179 -15.04 -15.15 -2.34
C GLU A 179 -15.39 -15.85 -1.02
N ASP A 180 -16.61 -16.27 -0.92
CA ASP A 180 -17.29 -16.81 0.25
C ASP A 180 -16.61 -17.97 0.94
N LYS A 181 -15.98 -18.82 0.14
CA LYS A 181 -15.35 -20.04 0.64
C LYS A 181 -14.12 -19.76 1.48
N TYR A 182 -13.55 -18.57 1.33
CA TYR A 182 -12.25 -18.23 1.87
C TYR A 182 -12.21 -16.81 2.45
N GLY A 183 -13.36 -16.14 2.51
CA GLY A 183 -13.50 -14.89 3.22
C GLY A 183 -13.01 -15.02 4.65
N CYS A 184 -12.44 -13.99 5.19
CA CYS A 184 -11.70 -14.04 6.45
C CYS A 184 -12.51 -14.54 7.65
N PHE A 185 -13.81 -14.60 7.57
CA PHE A 185 -14.69 -15.01 8.66
C PHE A 185 -15.20 -16.45 8.56
N GLY A 186 -14.78 -17.21 7.56
CA GLY A 186 -15.08 -18.63 7.48
C GLY A 186 -16.56 -18.98 7.50
N ASP A 187 -17.42 -18.05 7.15
CA ASP A 187 -18.85 -18.34 7.06
C ASP A 187 -19.15 -19.16 5.80
N ASN A 188 -19.03 -20.47 5.96
CA ASN A 188 -19.32 -21.46 4.92
C ASN A 188 -20.79 -21.50 4.49
N ASN A 189 -21.64 -20.60 4.96
CA ASN A 189 -23.08 -20.70 4.74
C ASN A 189 -23.55 -20.05 3.44
N ASN A 190 -22.73 -19.27 2.79
CA ASN A 190 -23.12 -18.53 1.60
C ASN A 190 -22.51 -19.12 0.31
N LYS A 191 -22.94 -20.31 -0.03
CA LYS A 191 -22.44 -21.07 -1.20
C LYS A 191 -22.76 -20.45 -2.57
N LYS A 192 -23.31 -19.23 -2.60
CA LYS A 192 -23.80 -18.62 -3.84
C LYS A 192 -22.75 -17.87 -4.64
N ASN A 193 -21.61 -17.56 -4.05
CA ASN A 193 -20.71 -16.53 -4.58
C ASN A 193 -19.32 -17.05 -4.98
N ASN A 194 -19.18 -18.31 -5.33
CA ASN A 194 -17.91 -18.78 -5.90
C ASN A 194 -17.80 -18.31 -7.36
N HIS A 195 -17.35 -17.08 -7.56
CA HIS A 195 -17.28 -16.44 -8.86
C HIS A 195 -15.91 -16.53 -9.53
N ASN A 196 -14.94 -17.22 -8.93
CA ASN A 196 -13.72 -17.47 -9.65
C ASN A 196 -14.03 -18.33 -10.90
N LYS A 197 -13.57 -17.89 -12.04
CA LYS A 197 -13.80 -18.51 -13.38
C LYS A 197 -13.30 -19.94 -13.49
N GLY A 198 -12.91 -20.53 -12.39
CA GLY A 198 -12.39 -21.73 -12.66
C GLY A 198 -12.22 -22.72 -11.61
N THR A 199 -11.28 -22.93 -11.21
CA THR A 199 -10.78 -24.18 -10.83
C THR A 199 -10.06 -24.12 -9.50
N PHE A 200 -10.00 -22.93 -8.90
CA PHE A 200 -9.38 -22.76 -7.60
C PHE A 200 -10.31 -23.23 -6.51
N THR A 201 -9.93 -24.32 -5.87
CA THR A 201 -10.58 -24.84 -4.67
C THR A 201 -9.96 -24.30 -3.38
N ASP A 202 -8.89 -23.52 -3.52
CA ASP A 202 -8.05 -22.98 -2.46
C ASP A 202 -7.84 -21.49 -2.73
N TYR A 203 -8.33 -20.64 -1.84
CA TYR A 203 -8.23 -19.19 -1.96
C TYR A 203 -6.77 -18.71 -2.03
N ASN A 204 -5.88 -19.34 -1.26
CA ASN A 204 -4.48 -18.93 -1.30
C ASN A 204 -3.88 -19.14 -2.70
N LYS A 205 -4.31 -20.17 -3.42
CA LYS A 205 -3.88 -20.39 -4.80
C LYS A 205 -4.45 -19.33 -5.74
N LEU A 206 -5.72 -18.98 -5.56
CA LEU A 206 -6.35 -17.89 -6.32
C LEU A 206 -5.63 -16.56 -6.04
N TYR A 207 -5.37 -16.25 -4.76
CA TYR A 207 -4.67 -15.04 -4.38
C TYR A 207 -3.26 -14.95 -4.98
N VAL A 208 -2.51 -16.04 -4.94
CA VAL A 208 -1.19 -16.14 -5.60
C VAL A 208 -1.31 -16.02 -7.12
N ALA A 209 -2.38 -16.56 -7.72
CA ALA A 209 -2.63 -16.42 -9.15
C ALA A 209 -2.86 -14.95 -9.54
N TRP A 210 -3.63 -14.18 -8.77
CA TRP A 210 -3.80 -12.74 -8.97
C TRP A 210 -2.49 -11.95 -8.85
N ILE A 211 -1.67 -12.27 -7.85
CA ILE A 211 -0.33 -11.66 -7.74
C ILE A 211 0.50 -11.93 -8.99
N ASN A 212 0.50 -13.19 -9.44
CA ASN A 212 1.23 -13.59 -10.65
C ASN A 212 0.68 -12.92 -11.91
N GLU A 213 -0.64 -12.84 -12.05
CA GLU A 213 -1.32 -12.14 -13.14
C GLU A 213 -0.85 -10.68 -13.23
N ILE A 214 -0.91 -9.95 -12.10
CA ILE A 214 -0.46 -8.56 -12.04
C ILE A 214 1.05 -8.45 -12.33
N CYS A 215 1.86 -9.35 -11.79
CA CYS A 215 3.30 -9.30 -11.95
C CYS A 215 3.80 -9.73 -13.33
N GLN A 216 3.06 -10.56 -14.07
CA GLN A 216 3.55 -11.20 -15.29
C GLN A 216 2.87 -10.71 -16.57
N ALA A 217 1.69 -10.07 -16.46
CA ALA A 217 0.96 -9.58 -17.63
C ALA A 217 1.82 -8.67 -18.50
N LYS A 218 1.74 -8.90 -19.82
CA LYS A 218 2.48 -8.16 -20.83
C LYS A 218 1.55 -7.46 -21.81
N LYS A 219 1.99 -6.32 -22.32
CA LYS A 219 1.41 -5.65 -23.48
C LYS A 219 1.94 -6.27 -24.76
N ALA A 220 1.33 -5.91 -25.88
CA ALA A 220 1.74 -6.40 -27.19
C ALA A 220 3.18 -6.03 -27.58
N ASP A 221 3.71 -4.94 -27.04
CA ASP A 221 5.09 -4.50 -27.25
C ASP A 221 6.11 -5.21 -26.35
N GLY A 222 5.65 -6.14 -25.48
CA GLY A 222 6.47 -6.89 -24.54
C GLY A 222 6.76 -6.18 -23.24
N SER A 223 6.36 -4.92 -23.07
CA SER A 223 6.43 -4.24 -21.78
C SER A 223 5.48 -4.88 -20.77
N TYR A 224 5.71 -4.65 -19.47
CA TYR A 224 4.77 -5.10 -18.46
C TYR A 224 3.50 -4.26 -18.48
N LYS A 225 2.37 -4.92 -18.32
CA LYS A 225 1.06 -4.27 -18.32
C LYS A 225 0.87 -3.39 -17.07
N TYR A 226 1.30 -3.88 -15.93
CA TYR A 226 1.06 -3.22 -14.64
C TYR A 226 2.34 -2.77 -13.95
N GLY A 227 2.21 -1.69 -13.17
CA GLY A 227 3.28 -1.05 -12.45
C GLY A 227 4.06 -0.03 -13.28
N ASN A 228 4.97 0.67 -12.63
CA ASN A 228 5.82 1.65 -13.32
C ASN A 228 6.92 0.95 -14.13
N ASN A 229 6.88 1.07 -15.43
CA ASN A 229 7.87 0.48 -16.36
C ASN A 229 9.12 1.37 -16.55
N ASN A 230 9.38 2.35 -15.67
CA ASN A 230 10.53 3.23 -15.82
C ASN A 230 11.85 2.44 -15.72
N PRO A 231 12.70 2.47 -16.75
CA PRO A 231 13.90 1.64 -16.82
C PRO A 231 15.02 2.02 -15.83
N LYS A 232 14.86 3.09 -15.07
CA LYS A 232 15.89 3.55 -14.13
C LYS A 232 16.04 2.64 -12.91
N ARG A 233 15.08 1.77 -12.61
CA ARG A 233 15.19 0.76 -11.56
C ARG A 233 14.61 -0.58 -12.02
N ARG A 234 15.44 -1.56 -11.96
CA ARG A 234 15.28 -2.86 -12.62
C ARG A 234 14.19 -3.78 -12.06
N SER A 235 13.76 -3.60 -10.82
CA SER A 235 12.87 -4.52 -10.11
C SER A 235 11.56 -3.89 -9.64
N ASP A 236 11.45 -2.57 -9.70
CA ASP A 236 10.52 -1.87 -8.83
C ASP A 236 9.34 -1.29 -9.59
N ARG A 237 8.70 -2.13 -10.41
CA ARG A 237 7.42 -1.75 -11.02
C ARG A 237 6.38 -1.42 -9.96
N PHE A 238 6.42 -2.20 -8.86
CA PHE A 238 5.74 -1.88 -7.63
C PHE A 238 6.77 -1.81 -6.52
N VAL A 239 6.94 -0.63 -5.92
CA VAL A 239 7.89 -0.42 -4.82
C VAL A 239 7.32 -0.85 -3.48
N GLU A 240 6.03 -1.15 -3.44
CA GLU A 240 5.29 -1.51 -2.25
C GLU A 240 4.10 -2.38 -2.59
N TRP A 241 3.92 -3.46 -1.82
CA TRP A 241 2.71 -4.26 -1.81
C TRP A 241 2.03 -4.10 -0.45
N TRP A 242 0.79 -3.67 -0.48
CA TRP A 242 0.00 -3.49 0.73
C TRP A 242 -1.01 -4.63 0.84
N MET A 243 -0.81 -5.48 1.84
CA MET A 243 -1.66 -6.64 2.14
C MET A 243 -2.32 -6.38 3.50
N ASP A 244 -3.54 -5.87 3.45
CA ASP A 244 -4.32 -5.45 4.62
C ASP A 244 -5.31 -6.53 5.04
#